data_9ccbaee716fc59ddbb0aa57ed0e06813
#
_entry.id   9ccbaee716fc59ddbb0aa57ed0e06813
#
_cell.length_a   1.000
_cell.length_b   1.000
_cell.length_c   1.000
_cell.angle_alpha   90.00
_cell.angle_beta   90.00
_cell.angle_gamma   90.00
#
_symmetry.space_group_name_H-M   'P 1'
#
loop_
_entity.id
_entity.type
_entity.pdbx_description
1 polymer ?
#
loop_
_entity_poly.entity_id
_entity_poly.type
_entity_poly.pdbx_seq_one_letter_code
_entity_poly.pdbx_strand_id
1 'polypeptide(L)'
;MLKKREIKLLIIILCFSIIAISCKKQQVDLKKKENPISVLVAVPIRQSLDEYLELSAEIKAIKEVEISSDVPGKIASILKYEGSFVNKGDTIALIDRFVIGANYAYAPARTPIAGYVTTTYMAVGASIAASTPIANVADISQLEVEIQVPERSIAGIELGQKVLIRIPSAPNKEIEATITKRDYAVNPSTRTLMVKALIDNKDRLLLPGMFSDVSILLNSADNVFVIPNSSIFSDDLGKSYIYVVKEDNSDNPPAEVAAGSSNNTKYRAYTREVNILFTSKDKVALSGGLEDGEEVVMFGREFLKNGSLVNRIENDPTILEYITPPATAVASAQTNTQNSDTVKANNTAKPSTTAKQTTTVKNNTATAKQPAAAVKNNTTTASKPAATAKPNTTAQQTKKPEAEKPNTTTDNAAKTTEDSGIYSIGG
;
A
#
# COMPACT_ATOMS: atom_id res chain seq x y z
N MET A 1 -95.30 33.24 -36.44
CA MET A 1 -94.22 33.62 -37.38
C MET A 1 -93.00 34.15 -36.59
N LEU A 2 -91.98 33.34 -36.39
CA LEU A 2 -90.75 33.77 -35.71
C LEU A 2 -90.05 34.84 -36.59
N LYS A 3 -89.77 36.02 -36.01
CA LYS A 3 -89.06 37.09 -36.70
C LYS A 3 -87.66 36.60 -37.19
N LYS A 4 -87.36 36.91 -38.43
CA LYS A 4 -86.09 36.56 -39.11
C LYS A 4 -84.82 36.79 -38.25
N ARG A 5 -84.89 37.61 -37.25
CA ARG A 5 -83.82 37.92 -36.29
C ARG A 5 -83.55 36.78 -35.30
N GLU A 6 -84.63 36.15 -34.79
CA GLU A 6 -84.55 35.04 -33.85
C GLU A 6 -83.96 33.76 -34.48
N ILE A 7 -84.26 33.51 -35.74
CA ILE A 7 -83.74 32.42 -36.55
C ILE A 7 -82.24 32.56 -36.73
N LYS A 8 -81.77 33.78 -37.01
CA LYS A 8 -80.32 34.03 -37.14
C LYS A 8 -79.57 33.84 -35.83
N LEU A 9 -80.15 34.21 -34.68
CA LEU A 9 -79.54 34.04 -33.35
C LEU A 9 -79.46 32.57 -32.99
N LEU A 10 -80.51 31.78 -33.28
CA LEU A 10 -80.52 30.35 -33.10
C LEU A 10 -79.43 29.57 -33.90
N ILE A 11 -79.24 30.00 -35.16
CA ILE A 11 -78.20 29.43 -36.02
C ILE A 11 -76.79 29.78 -35.52
N ILE A 12 -76.58 31.02 -35.03
CA ILE A 12 -75.31 31.44 -34.47
C ILE A 12 -74.98 30.63 -33.17
N ILE A 13 -75.97 30.41 -32.29
CA ILE A 13 -75.80 29.62 -31.06
C ILE A 13 -75.54 28.14 -31.40
N LEU A 14 -76.23 27.62 -32.42
CA LEU A 14 -76.05 26.26 -32.90
C LEU A 14 -74.65 26.04 -33.49
N CYS A 15 -74.15 26.98 -34.29
CA CYS A 15 -72.81 26.97 -34.84
C CYS A 15 -71.74 27.12 -33.76
N PHE A 16 -71.99 27.94 -32.73
CA PHE A 16 -71.07 28.07 -31.58
C PHE A 16 -70.99 26.81 -30.74
N SER A 17 -72.14 26.15 -30.59
CA SER A 17 -72.21 24.84 -29.89
C SER A 17 -71.47 23.73 -30.63
N ILE A 18 -71.53 23.71 -31.97
CA ILE A 18 -70.82 22.72 -32.80
C ILE A 18 -69.30 22.95 -32.76
N ILE A 19 -68.85 24.20 -32.70
CA ILE A 19 -67.43 24.58 -32.59
C ILE A 19 -66.90 24.19 -31.20
N ALA A 20 -67.72 24.30 -30.12
CA ALA A 20 -67.32 23.91 -28.76
C ALA A 20 -67.20 22.39 -28.57
N ILE A 21 -67.90 21.57 -29.36
CA ILE A 21 -67.83 20.11 -29.30
C ILE A 21 -66.59 19.58 -30.10
N SER A 22 -66.08 20.35 -31.08
CA SER A 22 -64.94 19.95 -31.91
C SER A 22 -63.57 20.10 -31.22
N CYS A 23 -63.48 20.71 -30.03
CA CYS A 23 -62.25 20.87 -29.29
C CYS A 23 -62.07 19.74 -28.23
N LYS A 24 -62.32 18.45 -28.58
CA LYS A 24 -61.72 17.33 -27.88
C LYS A 24 -60.23 17.35 -28.18
N LYS A 25 -59.44 17.99 -27.31
CA LYS A 25 -58.00 17.81 -27.25
C LYS A 25 -57.72 16.30 -27.24
N GLN A 26 -57.34 15.77 -28.38
CA GLN A 26 -56.70 14.49 -28.46
C GLN A 26 -55.37 14.65 -27.66
N GLN A 27 -55.38 14.27 -26.39
CA GLN A 27 -54.14 14.04 -25.66
C GLN A 27 -53.43 12.91 -26.41
N VAL A 28 -52.59 13.31 -27.35
CA VAL A 28 -51.57 12.41 -27.86
C VAL A 28 -50.67 12.18 -26.68
N ASP A 29 -50.85 11.03 -26.05
CA ASP A 29 -49.91 10.49 -25.08
C ASP A 29 -48.61 10.24 -25.84
N LEU A 30 -47.78 11.29 -25.89
CA LEU A 30 -46.38 11.20 -26.35
C LEU A 30 -45.70 10.33 -25.33
N LYS A 31 -45.89 9.02 -25.42
CA LYS A 31 -44.97 8.07 -24.77
C LYS A 31 -43.58 8.47 -25.20
N LYS A 32 -42.90 9.17 -24.32
CA LYS A 32 -41.50 9.60 -24.50
C LYS A 32 -40.71 8.35 -24.87
N LYS A 33 -40.23 8.30 -26.11
CA LYS A 33 -39.43 7.18 -26.62
C LYS A 33 -38.18 7.12 -25.72
N GLU A 34 -38.15 6.19 -24.79
CA GLU A 34 -36.97 5.95 -23.96
C GLU A 34 -35.91 5.30 -24.83
N ASN A 35 -34.80 5.98 -25.05
CA ASN A 35 -33.66 5.38 -25.72
C ASN A 35 -32.90 4.50 -24.69
N PRO A 36 -32.55 3.26 -25.03
CA PRO A 36 -31.78 2.40 -24.14
C PRO A 36 -30.39 2.99 -23.94
N ILE A 37 -29.93 2.96 -22.69
CA ILE A 37 -28.60 3.40 -22.29
C ILE A 37 -27.67 2.18 -22.35
N SER A 38 -26.57 2.28 -23.08
CA SER A 38 -25.58 1.21 -23.15
C SER A 38 -24.76 1.16 -21.87
N VAL A 39 -24.70 -0.02 -21.22
CA VAL A 39 -24.00 -0.27 -19.97
C VAL A 39 -23.23 -1.58 -20.04
N LEU A 40 -22.07 -1.63 -19.39
CA LEU A 40 -21.35 -2.88 -19.19
C LEU A 40 -21.98 -3.62 -18.02
N VAL A 41 -22.36 -4.86 -18.25
CA VAL A 41 -22.98 -5.72 -17.24
C VAL A 41 -22.19 -6.99 -17.05
N ALA A 42 -22.19 -7.51 -15.82
CA ALA A 42 -21.64 -8.83 -15.54
C ALA A 42 -22.38 -9.45 -14.34
N VAL A 43 -22.29 -10.77 -14.25
CA VAL A 43 -22.65 -11.53 -13.06
C VAL A 43 -21.40 -11.66 -12.20
N PRO A 44 -21.29 -10.92 -11.08
CA PRO A 44 -20.11 -11.01 -10.22
C PRO A 44 -20.03 -12.38 -9.56
N ILE A 45 -18.82 -12.88 -9.44
CA ILE A 45 -18.55 -14.12 -8.71
C ILE A 45 -18.05 -13.82 -7.31
N ARG A 46 -18.21 -14.82 -6.43
CA ARG A 46 -17.62 -14.76 -5.10
C ARG A 46 -16.14 -15.08 -5.19
N GLN A 47 -15.33 -14.23 -4.60
CA GLN A 47 -13.87 -14.37 -4.55
C GLN A 47 -13.32 -13.81 -3.24
N SER A 48 -12.04 -14.06 -2.97
CA SER A 48 -11.34 -13.43 -1.85
C SER A 48 -10.87 -12.03 -2.26
N LEU A 49 -10.97 -11.09 -1.34
CA LEU A 49 -10.42 -9.75 -1.49
C LEU A 49 -9.65 -9.36 -0.24
N ASP A 50 -8.44 -8.85 -0.45
CA ASP A 50 -7.57 -8.33 0.60
C ASP A 50 -7.41 -6.82 0.43
N GLU A 51 -7.38 -6.11 1.55
CA GLU A 51 -7.05 -4.71 1.60
C GLU A 51 -5.69 -4.52 2.23
N TYR A 52 -4.76 -3.93 1.49
CA TYR A 52 -3.41 -3.64 1.97
C TYR A 52 -3.18 -2.14 2.13
N LEU A 53 -2.54 -1.76 3.22
CA LEU A 53 -1.95 -0.44 3.42
C LEU A 53 -0.51 -0.48 2.90
N GLU A 54 -0.26 0.23 1.81
CA GLU A 54 1.06 0.33 1.19
C GLU A 54 1.80 1.57 1.73
N LEU A 55 2.99 1.36 2.26
CA LEU A 55 3.85 2.39 2.86
C LEU A 55 5.31 2.10 2.51
N SER A 56 6.16 3.14 2.59
CA SER A 56 7.61 2.96 2.60
C SER A 56 8.13 2.92 4.02
N ALA A 57 9.13 2.09 4.27
CA ALA A 57 9.67 1.86 5.60
C ALA A 57 11.20 1.72 5.55
N GLU A 58 11.85 2.01 6.67
CA GLU A 58 13.30 1.88 6.86
C GLU A 58 13.62 0.58 7.62
N ILE A 59 14.63 -0.14 7.14
CA ILE A 59 15.13 -1.34 7.78
C ILE A 59 16.24 -0.97 8.75
N LYS A 60 16.13 -1.39 10.02
CA LYS A 60 17.11 -1.12 11.07
C LYS A 60 17.59 -2.40 11.73
N ALA A 61 18.80 -2.35 12.24
CA ALA A 61 19.30 -3.40 13.12
C ALA A 61 18.64 -3.26 14.50
N ILE A 62 18.23 -4.39 15.08
CA ILE A 62 17.72 -4.42 16.47
C ILE A 62 18.81 -4.12 17.47
N LYS A 63 20.03 -4.61 17.17
CA LYS A 63 21.23 -4.41 17.99
C LYS A 63 22.29 -3.73 17.15
N GLU A 64 22.56 -2.51 17.48
CA GLU A 64 23.55 -1.67 16.83
C GLU A 64 24.27 -0.86 17.90
N VAL A 65 25.59 -0.80 17.82
CA VAL A 65 26.38 -0.10 18.82
C VAL A 65 27.52 0.65 18.15
N GLU A 66 27.64 1.93 18.47
CA GLU A 66 28.80 2.74 18.13
C GLU A 66 29.97 2.41 19.07
N ILE A 67 31.07 1.99 18.47
CA ILE A 67 32.31 1.71 19.20
C ILE A 67 33.11 2.99 19.28
N SER A 68 33.32 3.47 20.49
CA SER A 68 34.08 4.67 20.79
C SER A 68 35.33 4.35 21.60
N SER A 69 36.21 5.33 21.74
CA SER A 69 37.38 5.24 22.63
C SER A 69 37.04 5.73 24.02
N ASP A 70 37.48 5.01 25.04
CA ASP A 70 37.38 5.43 26.45
C ASP A 70 38.44 6.49 26.81
N VAL A 71 39.44 6.63 25.96
CA VAL A 71 40.62 7.51 26.21
C VAL A 71 40.94 8.37 24.99
N PRO A 72 41.45 9.60 25.22
CA PRO A 72 41.96 10.41 24.11
C PRO A 72 43.28 9.85 23.61
N GLY A 73 43.57 10.07 22.30
CA GLY A 73 44.79 9.61 21.67
C GLY A 73 44.77 9.70 20.14
N LYS A 74 45.64 8.88 19.51
CA LYS A 74 45.63 8.69 18.05
C LYS A 74 45.32 7.24 17.72
N ILE A 75 44.59 7.03 16.63
CA ILE A 75 44.35 5.66 16.12
C ILE A 75 45.67 5.11 15.61
N ALA A 76 46.23 4.13 16.33
CA ALA A 76 47.47 3.46 15.94
C ALA A 76 47.21 2.44 14.81
N SER A 77 46.14 1.69 14.90
CA SER A 77 45.74 0.73 13.86
C SER A 77 44.25 0.41 13.96
N ILE A 78 43.63 0.07 12.82
CA ILE A 78 42.30 -0.50 12.71
C ILE A 78 42.46 -1.97 12.37
N LEU A 79 41.93 -2.86 13.21
CA LEU A 79 42.08 -4.30 13.07
C LEU A 79 40.89 -4.94 12.34
N LYS A 80 39.73 -4.29 12.37
CA LYS A 80 38.50 -4.74 11.74
C LYS A 80 37.90 -3.61 10.93
N TYR A 81 37.75 -3.83 9.62
CA TYR A 81 37.20 -2.88 8.67
C TYR A 81 35.74 -3.22 8.35
N GLU A 82 35.08 -2.34 7.64
CA GLU A 82 33.71 -2.51 7.14
C GLU A 82 33.53 -3.87 6.46
N GLY A 83 32.39 -4.52 6.71
CA GLY A 83 32.07 -5.86 6.23
C GLY A 83 32.70 -7.00 7.04
N SER A 84 33.63 -6.73 7.99
CA SER A 84 34.21 -7.75 8.84
C SER A 84 33.21 -8.24 9.89
N PHE A 85 33.10 -9.55 10.07
CA PHE A 85 32.38 -10.12 11.20
C PHE A 85 33.26 -10.06 12.46
N VAL A 86 32.65 -9.68 13.57
CA VAL A 86 33.30 -9.56 14.88
C VAL A 86 32.48 -10.26 15.96
N ASN A 87 33.18 -10.86 16.92
CA ASN A 87 32.58 -11.44 18.12
C ASN A 87 32.56 -10.39 19.24
N LYS A 88 31.68 -10.60 20.22
CA LYS A 88 31.66 -9.79 21.42
C LYS A 88 33.02 -9.81 22.09
N GLY A 89 33.60 -8.65 22.38
CA GLY A 89 34.90 -8.44 22.99
C GLY A 89 36.07 -8.31 22.00
N ASP A 90 35.84 -8.52 20.69
CA ASP A 90 36.88 -8.32 19.70
C ASP A 90 37.34 -6.86 19.68
N THR A 91 38.65 -6.67 19.42
CA THR A 91 39.22 -5.31 19.27
C THR A 91 39.06 -4.83 17.85
N ILE A 92 38.41 -3.69 17.70
CA ILE A 92 38.18 -3.02 16.41
C ILE A 92 39.39 -2.13 16.04
N ALA A 93 39.87 -1.34 17.00
CA ALA A 93 40.98 -0.41 16.79
C ALA A 93 41.86 -0.37 18.05
N LEU A 94 43.14 0.00 17.82
CA LEU A 94 44.11 0.27 18.88
C LEU A 94 44.41 1.78 18.91
N ILE A 95 44.41 2.38 20.09
CA ILE A 95 44.59 3.80 20.34
C ILE A 95 45.91 4.00 21.04
N ASP A 96 46.79 4.86 20.46
CA ASP A 96 48.01 5.34 21.07
C ASP A 96 47.67 6.50 22.01
N ARG A 97 47.85 6.25 23.30
CA ARG A 97 47.70 7.24 24.36
C ARG A 97 48.98 8.02 24.51
N PHE A 98 49.21 9.02 23.68
CA PHE A 98 50.45 9.80 23.77
C PHE A 98 50.43 10.67 25.07
N VAL A 99 51.24 10.25 26.04
CA VAL A 99 51.55 11.04 27.23
C VAL A 99 53.05 11.24 27.31
N ILE A 100 53.49 12.50 27.36
CA ILE A 100 54.91 12.85 27.43
C ILE A 100 55.54 12.20 28.68
N GLY A 101 56.60 11.43 28.48
CA GLY A 101 57.35 10.79 29.57
C GLY A 101 56.80 9.46 30.09
N ALA A 102 55.77 8.90 29.48
CA ALA A 102 55.24 7.59 29.82
C ALA A 102 54.96 6.73 28.58
N ASN A 103 55.40 5.48 28.62
CA ASN A 103 55.16 4.52 27.55
C ASN A 103 53.99 3.60 27.94
N TYR A 104 52.80 3.88 27.39
CA TYR A 104 51.62 3.10 27.64
C TYR A 104 51.38 2.10 26.52
N ALA A 105 50.89 0.90 26.90
CA ALA A 105 50.30 -0.02 25.89
C ALA A 105 49.11 0.63 25.18
N TYR A 106 48.91 0.28 23.91
CA TYR A 106 47.76 0.71 23.14
C TYR A 106 46.48 0.38 23.83
N ALA A 107 45.53 1.32 23.89
CA ALA A 107 44.21 1.09 24.40
C ALA A 107 43.33 0.45 23.33
N PRO A 108 42.67 -0.71 23.60
CA PRO A 108 41.82 -1.33 22.63
C PRO A 108 40.40 -0.76 22.68
N ALA A 109 39.85 -0.37 21.54
CA ALA A 109 38.41 -0.16 21.38
C ALA A 109 37.75 -1.49 21.04
N ARG A 110 36.87 -1.99 21.92
CA ARG A 110 36.25 -3.30 21.80
C ARG A 110 34.78 -3.23 21.56
N THR A 111 34.26 -4.19 20.77
CA THR A 111 32.80 -4.30 20.55
C THR A 111 32.13 -5.04 21.72
N PRO A 112 31.00 -4.53 22.27
CA PRO A 112 30.23 -5.23 23.29
C PRO A 112 29.27 -6.27 22.73
N ILE A 113 29.05 -6.27 21.38
CA ILE A 113 28.16 -7.20 20.68
C ILE A 113 28.91 -7.96 19.59
N ALA A 114 28.36 -9.11 19.17
CA ALA A 114 28.76 -9.77 17.93
C ALA A 114 27.95 -9.19 16.77
N GLY A 115 28.58 -9.09 15.60
CA GLY A 115 27.91 -8.53 14.41
C GLY A 115 28.90 -8.20 13.29
N TYR A 116 28.47 -7.37 12.39
CA TYR A 116 29.29 -6.87 11.29
C TYR A 116 29.66 -5.41 11.53
N VAL A 117 30.90 -5.04 11.21
CA VAL A 117 31.29 -3.63 11.14
C VAL A 117 30.58 -3.00 9.95
N THR A 118 29.62 -2.10 10.20
CA THR A 118 28.83 -1.45 9.17
C THR A 118 29.50 -0.19 8.64
N THR A 119 30.17 0.57 9.52
CA THR A 119 30.79 1.83 9.17
C THR A 119 32.03 2.04 10.01
N THR A 120 33.09 2.60 9.41
CA THR A 120 34.30 3.07 10.10
C THR A 120 34.41 4.58 9.92
N TYR A 121 34.30 5.32 11.02
CA TYR A 121 34.24 6.79 11.00
C TYR A 121 35.64 7.43 10.97
N MET A 122 36.65 6.72 11.46
CA MET A 122 38.01 7.26 11.66
C MET A 122 39.07 6.49 10.91
N ALA A 123 40.10 7.20 10.44
CA ALA A 123 41.25 6.60 9.79
C ALA A 123 42.42 6.43 10.75
N VAL A 124 43.37 5.54 10.39
CA VAL A 124 44.65 5.39 11.11
C VAL A 124 45.41 6.72 11.14
N GLY A 125 45.91 7.09 12.32
CA GLY A 125 46.59 8.36 12.55
C GLY A 125 45.68 9.53 12.94
N ALA A 126 44.37 9.35 12.90
CA ALA A 126 43.43 10.38 13.36
C ALA A 126 43.52 10.60 14.87
N SER A 127 43.50 11.86 15.29
CA SER A 127 43.41 12.24 16.70
C SER A 127 41.97 12.20 17.16
N ILE A 128 41.71 11.51 18.28
CA ILE A 128 40.38 11.30 18.83
C ILE A 128 40.34 11.74 20.29
N ALA A 129 39.16 12.25 20.71
CA ALA A 129 38.86 12.48 22.11
C ALA A 129 38.21 11.22 22.71
N ALA A 130 38.05 11.19 24.04
CA ALA A 130 37.20 10.20 24.68
C ALA A 130 35.77 10.29 24.15
N SER A 131 35.10 9.15 24.00
CA SER A 131 33.75 9.01 23.42
C SER A 131 33.60 9.37 21.96
N THR A 132 34.70 9.60 21.21
CA THR A 132 34.62 9.79 19.75
C THR A 132 34.27 8.46 19.08
N PRO A 133 33.22 8.39 18.25
CA PRO A 133 32.87 7.20 17.49
C PRO A 133 33.98 6.80 16.53
N ILE A 134 34.38 5.54 16.55
CA ILE A 134 35.42 4.96 15.68
C ILE A 134 34.80 4.11 14.60
N ALA A 135 33.86 3.24 14.99
CA ALA A 135 33.19 2.33 14.08
C ALA A 135 31.78 2.00 14.62
N ASN A 136 30.94 1.51 13.74
CA ASN A 136 29.62 1.00 14.09
C ASN A 136 29.57 -0.51 13.86
N VAL A 137 28.95 -1.25 14.80
CA VAL A 137 28.76 -2.70 14.71
C VAL A 137 27.30 -3.02 14.85
N ALA A 138 26.73 -3.77 13.90
CA ALA A 138 25.34 -4.18 13.90
C ALA A 138 25.19 -5.69 13.75
N ASP A 139 24.24 -6.25 14.51
CA ASP A 139 23.77 -7.62 14.33
C ASP A 139 22.69 -7.63 13.24
N ILE A 140 23.02 -8.22 12.09
CA ILE A 140 22.14 -8.27 10.92
C ILE A 140 21.36 -9.58 10.81
N SER A 141 21.41 -10.45 11.81
CA SER A 141 20.69 -11.74 11.80
C SER A 141 19.18 -11.57 11.89
N GLN A 142 18.75 -10.60 12.67
CA GLN A 142 17.37 -10.15 12.81
C GLN A 142 17.33 -8.63 12.68
N LEU A 143 16.36 -8.16 11.89
CA LEU A 143 16.17 -6.75 11.61
C LEU A 143 14.76 -6.32 12.02
N GLU A 144 14.58 -5.05 12.29
CA GLU A 144 13.28 -4.40 12.47
C GLU A 144 13.00 -3.51 11.26
N VAL A 145 11.75 -3.52 10.78
CA VAL A 145 11.25 -2.54 9.83
C VAL A 145 10.48 -1.49 10.58
N GLU A 146 10.92 -0.24 10.50
CA GLU A 146 10.25 0.90 11.12
C GLU A 146 9.26 1.51 10.13
N ILE A 147 7.97 1.36 10.42
CA ILE A 147 6.86 1.76 9.56
C ILE A 147 6.14 2.94 10.21
N GLN A 148 6.04 4.05 9.48
CA GLN A 148 5.31 5.23 9.93
C GLN A 148 3.87 5.19 9.40
N VAL A 149 2.94 4.75 10.23
CA VAL A 149 1.53 4.59 9.86
C VAL A 149 0.78 5.92 10.05
N PRO A 150 0.13 6.47 9.01
CA PRO A 150 -0.67 7.68 9.11
C PRO A 150 -1.84 7.52 10.10
N GLU A 151 -2.18 8.59 10.82
CA GLU A 151 -3.23 8.61 11.86
C GLU A 151 -4.57 8.01 11.38
N ARG A 152 -4.97 8.29 10.13
CA ARG A 152 -6.21 7.76 9.54
C ARG A 152 -6.27 6.23 9.44
N SER A 153 -5.11 5.55 9.43
CA SER A 153 -5.01 4.09 9.24
C SER A 153 -4.66 3.34 10.53
N ILE A 154 -4.50 4.05 11.64
CA ILE A 154 -4.05 3.46 12.92
C ILE A 154 -5.06 2.44 13.46
N ALA A 155 -6.36 2.66 13.23
CA ALA A 155 -7.41 1.79 13.75
C ALA A 155 -7.35 0.35 13.20
N GLY A 156 -6.80 0.17 11.99
CA GLY A 156 -6.64 -1.13 11.35
C GLY A 156 -5.30 -1.82 11.66
N ILE A 157 -4.47 -1.28 12.57
CA ILE A 157 -3.16 -1.85 12.87
C ILE A 157 -3.17 -2.56 14.21
N GLU A 158 -2.85 -3.85 14.19
CA GLU A 158 -2.80 -4.71 15.38
C GLU A 158 -1.45 -5.44 15.48
N LEU A 159 -1.09 -5.85 16.71
CA LEU A 159 0.07 -6.70 16.93
C LEU A 159 -0.19 -8.10 16.35
N GLY A 160 0.84 -8.68 15.73
CA GLY A 160 0.72 -10.00 15.11
C GLY A 160 0.25 -9.98 13.66
N GLN A 161 -0.14 -8.82 13.11
CA GLN A 161 -0.48 -8.70 11.68
C GLN A 161 0.70 -9.04 10.79
N LYS A 162 0.40 -9.69 9.66
CA LYS A 162 1.36 -9.97 8.61
C LYS A 162 1.69 -8.72 7.81
N VAL A 163 2.96 -8.59 7.48
CA VAL A 163 3.51 -7.52 6.68
C VAL A 163 4.32 -8.14 5.55
N LEU A 164 4.01 -7.78 4.33
CA LEU A 164 4.79 -8.15 3.15
C LEU A 164 5.76 -7.03 2.84
N ILE A 165 7.05 -7.38 2.74
CA ILE A 165 8.13 -6.45 2.51
C ILE A 165 8.74 -6.74 1.15
N ARG A 166 8.81 -5.72 0.32
CA ARG A 166 9.42 -5.76 -1.00
C ARG A 166 10.57 -4.78 -1.05
N ILE A 167 11.76 -5.26 -1.43
CA ILE A 167 12.95 -4.42 -1.56
C ILE A 167 13.21 -4.08 -3.04
N PRO A 168 13.56 -2.83 -3.37
CA PRO A 168 13.82 -2.43 -4.75
C PRO A 168 14.95 -3.22 -5.42
N SER A 169 15.94 -3.69 -4.65
CA SER A 169 17.07 -4.50 -5.14
C SER A 169 16.69 -5.94 -5.52
N ALA A 170 15.53 -6.44 -5.06
CA ALA A 170 15.01 -7.77 -5.39
C ALA A 170 13.47 -7.72 -5.51
N PRO A 171 12.92 -7.09 -6.56
CA PRO A 171 11.48 -6.80 -6.66
C PRO A 171 10.59 -8.05 -6.74
N ASN A 172 11.17 -9.18 -7.14
CA ASN A 172 10.46 -10.47 -7.24
C ASN A 172 10.49 -11.29 -5.95
N LYS A 173 11.16 -10.79 -4.90
CA LYS A 173 11.26 -11.47 -3.61
C LYS A 173 10.42 -10.73 -2.58
N GLU A 174 9.35 -11.35 -2.14
CA GLU A 174 8.56 -10.89 -1.01
C GLU A 174 9.06 -11.54 0.27
N ILE A 175 9.24 -10.74 1.29
CA ILE A 175 9.70 -11.18 2.61
C ILE A 175 8.55 -10.96 3.58
N GLU A 176 8.14 -12.03 4.25
CA GLU A 176 7.12 -11.93 5.30
C GLU A 176 7.74 -11.46 6.61
N ALA A 177 7.06 -10.54 7.25
CA ALA A 177 7.36 -10.07 8.59
C ALA A 177 6.08 -10.02 9.44
N THR A 178 6.25 -9.80 10.73
CA THR A 178 5.13 -9.70 11.66
C THR A 178 5.29 -8.46 12.53
N ILE A 179 4.19 -7.71 12.71
CA ILE A 179 4.16 -6.57 13.62
C ILE A 179 4.37 -7.05 15.04
N THR A 180 5.48 -6.65 15.67
CA THR A 180 5.83 -7.04 17.05
C THR A 180 5.69 -5.90 18.04
N LYS A 181 5.78 -4.66 17.56
CA LYS A 181 5.68 -3.48 18.42
C LYS A 181 4.84 -2.40 17.75
N ARG A 182 4.10 -1.68 18.54
CA ARG A 182 3.31 -0.51 18.15
C ARG A 182 3.47 0.54 19.24
N ASP A 183 3.81 1.76 18.87
CA ASP A 183 3.89 2.86 19.81
C ASP A 183 2.49 3.24 20.32
N TYR A 184 2.43 3.84 21.50
CA TYR A 184 1.20 4.33 22.11
C TYR A 184 1.03 5.85 22.00
N ALA A 185 1.95 6.51 21.27
CA ALA A 185 1.90 7.95 21.03
C ALA A 185 2.13 8.25 19.54
N VAL A 186 1.31 9.11 18.99
CA VAL A 186 1.45 9.63 17.63
C VAL A 186 2.47 10.75 17.63
N ASN A 187 3.39 10.75 16.68
CA ASN A 187 4.31 11.85 16.46
C ASN A 187 3.53 13.06 15.93
N PRO A 188 3.45 14.20 16.67
CA PRO A 188 2.64 15.33 16.27
C PRO A 188 3.17 16.07 15.02
N SER A 189 4.47 15.95 14.74
CA SER A 189 5.10 16.62 13.59
C SER A 189 4.79 15.92 12.28
N THR A 190 4.80 14.58 12.28
CA THR A 190 4.55 13.75 11.10
C THR A 190 3.11 13.24 11.01
N ARG A 191 2.36 13.30 12.12
CA ARG A 191 1.01 12.70 12.30
C ARG A 191 1.02 11.21 11.98
N THR A 192 2.07 10.52 12.42
CA THR A 192 2.23 9.08 12.22
C THR A 192 2.45 8.37 13.53
N LEU A 193 2.01 7.11 13.58
CA LEU A 193 2.32 6.16 14.63
C LEU A 193 3.47 5.28 14.16
N MET A 194 4.50 5.09 15.00
CA MET A 194 5.58 4.16 14.71
C MET A 194 5.12 2.73 15.01
N VAL A 195 5.31 1.86 14.03
CA VAL A 195 5.05 0.43 14.11
C VAL A 195 6.31 -0.30 13.67
N LYS A 196 6.66 -1.39 14.35
CA LYS A 196 7.85 -2.16 14.06
C LYS A 196 7.51 -3.61 13.75
N ALA A 197 8.00 -4.07 12.62
CA ALA A 197 7.87 -5.46 12.20
C ALA A 197 9.21 -6.17 12.24
N LEU A 198 9.23 -7.39 12.78
CA LEU A 198 10.42 -8.22 12.92
C LEU A 198 10.65 -9.04 11.65
N ILE A 199 11.89 -9.07 11.18
CA ILE A 199 12.33 -9.86 10.04
C ILE A 199 13.48 -10.78 10.42
N ASP A 200 13.40 -12.04 10.04
CA ASP A 200 14.51 -12.98 10.06
C ASP A 200 15.33 -12.85 8.77
N ASN A 201 16.55 -12.34 8.88
CA ASN A 201 17.45 -12.09 7.74
C ASN A 201 18.43 -13.26 7.50
N LYS A 202 17.91 -14.47 7.33
CA LYS A 202 18.74 -15.70 7.16
C LYS A 202 19.65 -15.63 5.94
N ASP A 203 19.15 -15.07 4.86
CA ASP A 203 19.88 -14.95 3.60
C ASP A 203 20.83 -13.75 3.57
N ARG A 204 20.81 -12.89 4.59
CA ARG A 204 21.58 -11.64 4.70
C ARG A 204 21.42 -10.71 3.50
N LEU A 205 20.24 -10.73 2.89
CA LEU A 205 19.92 -9.85 1.76
C LEU A 205 19.56 -8.43 2.19
N LEU A 206 19.07 -8.30 3.41
CA LEU A 206 18.68 -7.03 3.99
C LEU A 206 19.84 -6.43 4.79
N LEU A 207 20.06 -5.13 4.59
CA LEU A 207 21.05 -4.38 5.34
C LEU A 207 20.37 -3.24 6.09
N PRO A 208 20.84 -2.89 7.31
CA PRO A 208 20.40 -1.69 7.99
C PRO A 208 20.59 -0.44 7.11
N GLY A 209 19.64 0.49 7.16
CA GLY A 209 19.62 1.68 6.33
C GLY A 209 18.97 1.51 4.95
N MET A 210 18.55 0.31 4.57
CA MET A 210 17.77 0.10 3.35
C MET A 210 16.34 0.59 3.53
N PHE A 211 15.75 1.11 2.45
CA PHE A 211 14.32 1.38 2.34
C PHE A 211 13.63 0.21 1.65
N SER A 212 12.41 -0.03 2.04
CA SER A 212 11.55 -1.08 1.51
C SER A 212 10.12 -0.58 1.33
N ASP A 213 9.42 -1.17 0.38
CA ASP A 213 7.97 -1.03 0.27
C ASP A 213 7.32 -2.09 1.14
N VAL A 214 6.34 -1.66 1.92
CA VAL A 214 5.68 -2.47 2.94
C VAL A 214 4.19 -2.50 2.68
N SER A 215 3.60 -3.69 2.63
CA SER A 215 2.16 -3.89 2.50
C SER A 215 1.64 -4.56 3.77
N ILE A 216 0.84 -3.83 4.56
CA ILE A 216 0.21 -4.35 5.79
C ILE A 216 -1.21 -4.79 5.43
N LEU A 217 -1.55 -6.03 5.71
CA LEU A 217 -2.90 -6.54 5.51
C LEU A 217 -3.86 -5.90 6.54
N LEU A 218 -4.78 -5.03 6.09
CA LEU A 218 -5.77 -4.39 6.96
C LEU A 218 -7.03 -5.23 7.10
N ASN A 219 -7.60 -5.65 5.97
CA ASN A 219 -8.82 -6.44 5.92
C ASN A 219 -8.66 -7.59 4.91
N SER A 220 -9.28 -8.71 5.21
CA SER A 220 -9.38 -9.86 4.32
C SER A 220 -10.77 -10.45 4.42
N ALA A 221 -11.36 -10.80 3.29
CA ALA A 221 -12.64 -11.48 3.24
C ALA A 221 -12.64 -12.54 2.14
N ASP A 222 -13.08 -13.73 2.50
CA ASP A 222 -13.25 -14.85 1.58
C ASP A 222 -14.70 -15.02 1.18
N ASN A 223 -14.91 -15.52 -0.05
CA ASN A 223 -16.23 -15.86 -0.56
C ASN A 223 -17.23 -14.69 -0.54
N VAL A 224 -16.77 -13.50 -0.90
CA VAL A 224 -17.58 -12.27 -1.00
C VAL A 224 -17.74 -11.85 -2.46
N PHE A 225 -18.84 -11.15 -2.77
CA PHE A 225 -18.96 -10.52 -4.08
C PHE A 225 -18.00 -9.35 -4.19
N VAL A 226 -17.24 -9.33 -5.26
CA VAL A 226 -16.30 -8.23 -5.57
C VAL A 226 -16.75 -7.55 -6.85
N ILE A 227 -16.96 -6.24 -6.75
CA ILE A 227 -17.38 -5.40 -7.87
C ILE A 227 -16.48 -4.16 -7.95
N PRO A 228 -16.37 -3.51 -9.12
CA PRO A 228 -15.61 -2.27 -9.22
C PRO A 228 -16.26 -1.14 -8.43
N ASN A 229 -15.45 -0.28 -7.86
CA ASN A 229 -15.94 0.89 -7.11
C ASN A 229 -16.79 1.83 -7.99
N SER A 230 -16.56 1.84 -9.30
CA SER A 230 -17.38 2.56 -10.27
C SER A 230 -18.83 2.10 -10.36
N SER A 231 -19.17 0.88 -9.92
CA SER A 231 -20.53 0.34 -9.90
C SER A 231 -21.37 0.91 -8.76
N ILE A 232 -20.73 1.43 -7.70
CA ILE A 232 -21.39 1.83 -6.46
C ILE A 232 -21.64 3.34 -6.46
N PHE A 233 -22.80 3.74 -5.99
CA PHE A 233 -23.13 5.13 -5.70
C PHE A 233 -23.83 5.23 -4.35
N SER A 234 -23.72 6.40 -3.72
CA SER A 234 -24.33 6.64 -2.41
C SER A 234 -25.39 7.73 -2.53
N ASP A 235 -26.38 7.64 -1.68
CA ASP A 235 -27.38 8.69 -1.50
C ASP A 235 -26.88 9.76 -0.49
N ASP A 236 -27.71 10.79 -0.29
CA ASP A 236 -27.43 11.86 0.68
C ASP A 236 -27.43 11.39 2.14
N LEU A 237 -27.96 10.19 2.40
CA LEU A 237 -27.97 9.56 3.72
C LEU A 237 -26.78 8.62 3.95
N GLY A 238 -25.89 8.48 2.96
CA GLY A 238 -24.70 7.65 3.04
C GLY A 238 -24.96 6.16 2.79
N LYS A 239 -26.15 5.78 2.32
CA LYS A 239 -26.44 4.40 1.91
C LYS A 239 -25.85 4.14 0.52
N SER A 240 -25.34 2.94 0.33
CA SER A 240 -24.69 2.52 -0.91
C SER A 240 -25.64 1.68 -1.77
N TYR A 241 -25.62 1.96 -3.08
CA TYR A 241 -26.49 1.32 -4.06
C TYR A 241 -25.70 0.87 -5.28
N ILE A 242 -26.25 -0.14 -5.95
CA ILE A 242 -25.84 -0.61 -7.27
C ILE A 242 -27.07 -0.65 -8.20
N TYR A 243 -26.81 -0.82 -9.49
CA TYR A 243 -27.87 -1.13 -10.44
C TYR A 243 -27.82 -2.62 -10.80
N VAL A 244 -28.96 -3.33 -10.55
CA VAL A 244 -29.17 -4.71 -10.98
C VAL A 244 -30.03 -4.70 -12.24
N VAL A 245 -29.63 -5.46 -13.24
CA VAL A 245 -30.34 -5.54 -14.52
C VAL A 245 -31.31 -6.71 -14.48
N LYS A 246 -32.58 -6.44 -14.86
CA LYS A 246 -33.65 -7.45 -14.95
C LYS A 246 -34.34 -7.34 -16.29
N GLU A 247 -34.88 -8.47 -16.76
CA GLU A 247 -35.75 -8.48 -17.94
C GLU A 247 -37.01 -7.66 -17.70
N ASP A 248 -37.38 -6.85 -18.69
CA ASP A 248 -38.63 -6.08 -18.67
C ASP A 248 -39.78 -6.95 -19.14
N ASN A 249 -40.40 -7.63 -18.19
CA ASN A 249 -41.58 -8.48 -18.43
C ASN A 249 -42.90 -7.67 -18.46
N SER A 250 -42.85 -6.35 -18.63
CA SER A 250 -44.05 -5.53 -18.74
C SER A 250 -44.75 -5.85 -20.05
N ASP A 251 -46.06 -6.24 -19.95
CA ASP A 251 -46.97 -6.61 -21.06
C ASP A 251 -47.23 -5.47 -22.06
N ASN A 252 -46.46 -4.44 -22.07
CA ASN A 252 -46.62 -3.29 -22.92
C ASN A 252 -45.38 -3.10 -23.84
N PRO A 253 -45.38 -3.77 -25.02
CA PRO A 253 -44.25 -3.61 -25.95
C PRO A 253 -44.17 -2.15 -26.38
N PRO A 254 -43.06 -1.45 -26.19
CA PRO A 254 -42.87 -0.13 -26.82
C PRO A 254 -42.89 -0.29 -28.33
N ALA A 255 -43.56 0.66 -28.99
CA ALA A 255 -43.60 0.73 -30.42
C ALA A 255 -42.19 0.70 -31.04
N GLU A 256 -42.05 -0.19 -32.03
CA GLU A 256 -40.98 -0.24 -33.04
C GLU A 256 -39.56 0.03 -32.55
N VAL A 257 -38.87 -1.04 -32.18
CA VAL A 257 -37.42 -1.10 -32.14
C VAL A 257 -36.93 -1.15 -33.60
N ALA A 258 -36.06 -0.20 -33.96
CA ALA A 258 -35.41 -0.21 -35.26
C ALA A 258 -34.84 -1.57 -35.58
N ALA A 259 -35.22 -2.11 -36.76
CA ALA A 259 -34.80 -3.40 -37.25
C ALA A 259 -33.26 -3.45 -37.31
N GLY A 260 -32.64 -4.28 -36.46
CA GLY A 260 -31.19 -4.47 -36.45
C GLY A 260 -30.63 -5.25 -35.24
N SER A 261 -31.39 -5.47 -34.17
CA SER A 261 -30.88 -6.25 -33.03
C SER A 261 -31.62 -7.58 -32.92
N SER A 262 -30.85 -8.65 -32.91
CA SER A 262 -31.33 -10.05 -33.04
C SER A 262 -32.01 -10.64 -31.80
N ASN A 263 -32.14 -9.89 -30.66
CA ASN A 263 -32.84 -10.34 -29.47
C ASN A 263 -33.80 -9.27 -28.97
N ASN A 264 -35.10 -9.55 -29.04
CA ASN A 264 -36.19 -8.64 -28.68
C ASN A 264 -36.43 -8.52 -27.16
N THR A 265 -35.52 -9.01 -26.31
CA THR A 265 -35.62 -8.94 -24.86
C THR A 265 -35.16 -7.57 -24.39
N LYS A 266 -36.03 -6.88 -23.64
CA LYS A 266 -35.73 -5.57 -23.06
C LYS A 266 -35.23 -5.77 -21.65
N TYR A 267 -34.28 -4.94 -21.25
CA TYR A 267 -33.71 -4.97 -19.91
C TYR A 267 -33.86 -3.62 -19.24
N ARG A 268 -34.11 -3.62 -17.94
CA ARG A 268 -34.18 -2.43 -17.12
C ARG A 268 -33.22 -2.54 -15.93
N ALA A 269 -32.61 -1.40 -15.59
CA ALA A 269 -31.73 -1.27 -14.44
C ALA A 269 -32.51 -0.77 -13.22
N TYR A 270 -32.45 -1.50 -12.13
CA TYR A 270 -33.12 -1.16 -10.86
C TYR A 270 -32.08 -0.92 -9.77
N THR A 271 -32.30 0.11 -8.95
CA THR A 271 -31.46 0.39 -7.80
C THR A 271 -31.64 -0.67 -6.73
N ARG A 272 -30.53 -1.16 -6.18
CA ARG A 272 -30.49 -2.12 -5.07
C ARG A 272 -29.53 -1.59 -4.01
N GLU A 273 -30.01 -1.53 -2.74
CA GLU A 273 -29.17 -1.21 -1.59
C GLU A 273 -28.20 -2.37 -1.32
N VAL A 274 -26.91 -2.04 -1.09
CA VAL A 274 -25.85 -3.00 -0.79
C VAL A 274 -25.07 -2.59 0.44
N ASN A 275 -24.52 -3.59 1.12
CA ASN A 275 -23.66 -3.37 2.28
C ASN A 275 -22.21 -3.57 1.89
N ILE A 276 -21.41 -2.53 1.99
CA ILE A 276 -19.97 -2.57 1.74
C ILE A 276 -19.27 -3.14 2.96
N LEU A 277 -18.39 -4.11 2.76
CA LEU A 277 -17.53 -4.63 3.81
C LEU A 277 -16.27 -3.77 3.94
N PHE A 278 -15.53 -3.63 2.84
CA PHE A 278 -14.39 -2.71 2.69
C PHE A 278 -14.10 -2.47 1.20
N THR A 279 -13.22 -1.48 0.95
CA THR A 279 -12.77 -1.11 -0.39
C THR A 279 -11.27 -1.29 -0.48
N SER A 280 -10.80 -2.00 -1.51
CA SER A 280 -9.38 -2.22 -1.81
C SER A 280 -9.07 -1.69 -3.21
N LYS A 281 -8.36 -0.59 -3.29
CA LYS A 281 -8.06 0.13 -4.55
C LYS A 281 -9.34 0.47 -5.32
N ASP A 282 -9.55 -0.15 -6.46
CA ASP A 282 -10.71 0.02 -7.34
C ASP A 282 -11.81 -1.04 -7.15
N LYS A 283 -11.61 -1.99 -6.22
CA LYS A 283 -12.51 -3.10 -5.92
C LYS A 283 -13.21 -2.90 -4.60
N VAL A 284 -14.47 -3.36 -4.52
CA VAL A 284 -15.27 -3.31 -3.31
C VAL A 284 -15.80 -4.70 -2.98
N ALA A 285 -15.59 -5.11 -1.74
CA ALA A 285 -16.18 -6.33 -1.18
C ALA A 285 -17.56 -6.01 -0.61
N LEU A 286 -18.55 -6.79 -0.99
CA LEU A 286 -19.93 -6.67 -0.49
C LEU A 286 -20.20 -7.73 0.58
N SER A 287 -20.73 -7.30 1.72
CA SER A 287 -21.22 -8.21 2.76
C SER A 287 -22.67 -8.66 2.55
N GLY A 288 -23.40 -7.99 1.65
CA GLY A 288 -24.80 -8.34 1.35
C GLY A 288 -25.44 -7.38 0.36
N GLY A 289 -26.69 -7.73 -0.02
CA GLY A 289 -27.50 -6.95 -0.96
C GLY A 289 -27.46 -7.45 -2.40
N LEU A 290 -26.68 -8.49 -2.70
CA LEU A 290 -26.58 -9.12 -4.02
C LEU A 290 -26.78 -10.63 -3.88
N GLU A 291 -27.51 -11.22 -4.82
CA GLU A 291 -27.78 -12.67 -4.92
C GLU A 291 -26.91 -13.29 -6.03
N ASP A 292 -26.66 -14.61 -5.90
CA ASP A 292 -25.90 -15.34 -6.91
C ASP A 292 -26.69 -15.38 -8.24
N GLY A 293 -26.01 -15.05 -9.34
CA GLY A 293 -26.59 -15.03 -10.67
C GLY A 293 -27.25 -13.72 -11.08
N GLU A 294 -27.32 -12.70 -10.22
CA GLU A 294 -27.84 -11.39 -10.59
C GLU A 294 -26.82 -10.62 -11.46
N GLU A 295 -27.30 -9.98 -12.52
CA GLU A 295 -26.51 -9.11 -13.37
C GLU A 295 -26.40 -7.71 -12.76
N VAL A 296 -25.18 -7.21 -12.64
CA VAL A 296 -24.84 -5.90 -12.09
C VAL A 296 -24.24 -5.00 -13.16
N VAL A 297 -24.61 -3.73 -13.16
CA VAL A 297 -23.96 -2.71 -13.99
C VAL A 297 -22.59 -2.40 -13.43
N MET A 298 -21.55 -2.78 -14.16
CA MET A 298 -20.15 -2.56 -13.76
C MET A 298 -19.67 -1.16 -14.14
N PHE A 299 -20.07 -0.67 -15.33
CA PHE A 299 -19.73 0.66 -15.83
C PHE A 299 -20.88 1.29 -16.58
N GLY A 300 -20.95 2.63 -16.60
CA GLY A 300 -21.99 3.40 -17.30
C GLY A 300 -23.18 3.78 -16.42
N ARG A 301 -23.08 3.67 -15.11
CA ARG A 301 -24.15 3.99 -14.15
C ARG A 301 -24.55 5.46 -14.10
N GLU A 302 -23.67 6.37 -14.52
CA GLU A 302 -23.83 7.82 -14.41
C GLU A 302 -25.07 8.33 -15.18
N PHE A 303 -25.48 7.60 -16.19
CA PHE A 303 -26.60 7.94 -17.05
C PHE A 303 -27.91 7.27 -16.61
N LEU A 304 -27.84 6.36 -15.60
CA LEU A 304 -28.98 5.56 -15.18
C LEU A 304 -29.82 6.26 -14.11
N LYS A 305 -31.12 5.94 -14.17
CA LYS A 305 -32.10 6.18 -13.11
C LYS A 305 -32.78 4.86 -12.80
N ASN A 306 -33.40 4.77 -11.62
CA ASN A 306 -34.18 3.57 -11.29
C ASN A 306 -35.25 3.29 -12.36
N GLY A 307 -35.25 2.09 -12.93
CA GLY A 307 -36.13 1.68 -14.01
C GLY A 307 -35.68 2.09 -15.43
N SER A 308 -34.50 2.65 -15.63
CA SER A 308 -33.98 3.01 -16.97
C SER A 308 -33.87 1.81 -17.88
N LEU A 309 -34.28 1.98 -19.15
CA LEU A 309 -34.09 0.98 -20.20
C LEU A 309 -32.62 0.91 -20.56
N VAL A 310 -32.06 -0.31 -20.59
CA VAL A 310 -30.62 -0.53 -20.84
C VAL A 310 -30.35 -1.46 -22.03
N ASN A 311 -29.25 -1.18 -22.71
CA ASN A 311 -28.64 -2.09 -23.68
C ASN A 311 -27.40 -2.70 -23.05
N ARG A 312 -27.41 -4.03 -22.84
CA ARG A 312 -26.35 -4.78 -22.18
C ARG A 312 -25.16 -4.97 -23.10
N ILE A 313 -23.97 -4.66 -22.60
CA ILE A 313 -22.70 -5.04 -23.19
C ILE A 313 -22.08 -6.05 -22.25
N GLU A 314 -21.93 -7.28 -22.73
CA GLU A 314 -21.36 -8.40 -21.99
C GLU A 314 -19.95 -8.71 -22.50
N ASN A 315 -19.17 -9.45 -21.69
CA ASN A 315 -17.85 -9.98 -22.07
C ASN A 315 -16.82 -8.93 -22.53
N ASP A 316 -16.90 -7.71 -21.99
CA ASP A 316 -15.86 -6.72 -22.18
C ASP A 316 -14.60 -7.14 -21.38
N PRO A 317 -13.39 -7.01 -21.94
CA PRO A 317 -12.14 -7.33 -21.22
C PRO A 317 -12.00 -6.64 -19.88
N THR A 318 -12.56 -5.44 -19.74
CA THR A 318 -12.49 -4.61 -18.52
C THR A 318 -13.18 -5.26 -17.32
N ILE A 319 -14.19 -6.11 -17.56
CA ILE A 319 -14.95 -6.76 -16.49
C ILE A 319 -14.52 -8.20 -16.23
N LEU A 320 -13.65 -8.80 -17.07
CA LEU A 320 -13.18 -10.18 -16.91
C LEU A 320 -12.56 -10.42 -15.52
N GLU A 321 -11.87 -9.45 -14.97
CA GLU A 321 -11.26 -9.51 -13.64
C GLU A 321 -12.27 -9.74 -12.50
N TYR A 322 -13.52 -9.30 -12.68
CA TYR A 322 -14.58 -9.41 -11.67
C TYR A 322 -15.43 -10.68 -11.83
N ILE A 323 -15.33 -11.35 -12.98
CA ILE A 323 -16.10 -12.57 -13.30
C ILE A 323 -15.25 -13.82 -13.41
N THR A 324 -13.90 -13.68 -13.41
CA THR A 324 -12.97 -14.83 -13.50
C THR A 324 -12.30 -15.01 -12.14
N PRO A 325 -12.36 -16.22 -11.54
CA PRO A 325 -11.66 -16.48 -10.29
C PRO A 325 -10.15 -16.32 -10.48
N PRO A 326 -9.42 -15.75 -9.50
CA PRO A 326 -7.98 -15.61 -9.59
C PRO A 326 -7.32 -16.98 -9.80
N ALA A 327 -6.31 -17.02 -10.66
CA ALA A 327 -5.63 -18.25 -11.09
C ALA A 327 -5.11 -19.13 -9.93
N THR A 328 -4.85 -18.55 -8.77
CA THR A 328 -4.45 -19.25 -7.53
C THR A 328 -5.56 -20.12 -6.94
N ALA A 329 -6.82 -19.77 -7.13
CA ALA A 329 -7.96 -20.53 -6.61
C ALA A 329 -8.24 -21.79 -7.44
N VAL A 330 -7.87 -21.80 -8.71
CA VAL A 330 -8.07 -22.95 -9.62
C VAL A 330 -7.05 -24.05 -9.32
N ALA A 331 -5.83 -23.71 -8.88
CA ALA A 331 -4.80 -24.69 -8.55
C ALA A 331 -5.10 -25.47 -7.25
N SER A 332 -5.79 -24.84 -6.29
CA SER A 332 -6.18 -25.51 -5.03
C SER A 332 -7.43 -26.40 -5.17
N ALA A 333 -8.30 -26.12 -6.14
CA ALA A 333 -9.49 -26.93 -6.39
C ALA A 333 -9.19 -28.23 -7.17
N GLN A 334 -8.12 -28.26 -7.97
CA GLN A 334 -7.74 -29.45 -8.74
C GLN A 334 -6.92 -30.47 -7.94
N THR A 335 -6.35 -30.09 -6.78
CA THR A 335 -5.56 -31.02 -5.95
C THR A 335 -6.41 -31.83 -4.96
N ASN A 336 -7.70 -31.51 -4.79
CA ASN A 336 -8.57 -32.21 -3.85
C ASN A 336 -9.47 -33.29 -4.46
N THR A 337 -9.41 -33.53 -5.79
CA THR A 337 -10.28 -34.49 -6.45
C THR A 337 -9.55 -35.78 -6.92
N GLN A 338 -8.27 -35.96 -6.63
CA GLN A 338 -7.53 -37.17 -7.05
C GLN A 338 -6.97 -38.04 -5.92
N ASN A 339 -7.55 -38.03 -4.73
CA ASN A 339 -7.14 -38.94 -3.66
C ASN A 339 -8.31 -39.68 -3.00
N SER A 340 -9.12 -40.35 -3.79
CA SER A 340 -9.93 -41.49 -3.32
C SER A 340 -10.16 -42.43 -4.49
N ASP A 341 -9.36 -43.47 -4.53
CA ASP A 341 -9.55 -44.82 -5.03
C ASP A 341 -8.27 -45.33 -5.68
N THR A 342 -7.48 -46.08 -4.94
CA THR A 342 -7.06 -47.45 -5.28
C THR A 342 -6.08 -47.96 -4.23
N VAL A 343 -6.62 -48.68 -3.26
CA VAL A 343 -5.89 -49.71 -2.53
C VAL A 343 -6.26 -51.03 -3.19
N LYS A 344 -5.31 -51.70 -3.81
CA LYS A 344 -4.99 -53.13 -3.63
C LYS A 344 -4.08 -53.68 -4.74
N ALA A 345 -3.13 -54.36 -4.26
CA ALA A 345 -2.58 -55.64 -4.71
C ALA A 345 -1.23 -55.64 -5.46
N ASN A 346 -0.31 -56.10 -4.68
CA ASN A 346 0.50 -57.31 -4.83
C ASN A 346 1.83 -57.25 -5.59
N ASN A 347 2.85 -57.35 -4.74
CA ASN A 347 3.88 -58.40 -4.68
C ASN A 347 4.73 -58.71 -5.92
N THR A 348 6.00 -58.76 -5.58
CA THR A 348 7.03 -59.71 -5.99
C THR A 348 7.88 -59.34 -7.20
N ALA A 349 9.09 -59.04 -6.94
CA ALA A 349 10.27 -59.79 -7.29
C ALA A 349 11.54 -58.93 -7.45
N LYS A 350 12.55 -59.44 -6.94
CA LYS A 350 13.96 -59.11 -6.68
C LYS A 350 14.81 -59.15 -7.99
N PRO A 351 16.08 -58.81 -7.92
CA PRO A 351 16.84 -57.91 -8.77
C PRO A 351 17.79 -58.62 -9.76
N SER A 352 18.32 -57.91 -10.74
CA SER A 352 19.61 -58.28 -11.37
C SER A 352 20.30 -57.03 -11.91
N THR A 353 21.39 -56.70 -11.35
CA THR A 353 22.81 -56.86 -11.75
C THR A 353 23.22 -56.26 -13.09
N THR A 354 24.17 -55.30 -12.97
CA THR A 354 25.36 -55.12 -13.81
C THR A 354 25.21 -54.54 -15.23
N ALA A 355 25.78 -53.34 -15.40
CA ALA A 355 26.97 -53.20 -16.25
C ALA A 355 27.52 -51.78 -16.20
N LYS A 356 28.78 -51.70 -15.82
CA LYS A 356 29.73 -50.63 -16.11
C LYS A 356 29.81 -50.31 -17.60
N GLN A 357 29.89 -49.06 -17.95
CA GLN A 357 30.77 -48.65 -19.06
C GLN A 357 31.38 -47.27 -18.77
N THR A 358 32.67 -47.38 -18.59
CA THR A 358 33.71 -46.35 -18.58
C THR A 358 33.96 -45.89 -20.05
N THR A 359 34.03 -44.60 -20.30
CA THR A 359 34.80 -44.05 -21.43
C THR A 359 35.30 -42.65 -21.05
N THR A 360 36.43 -42.58 -20.67
CA THR A 360 37.72 -41.98 -20.99
C THR A 360 37.69 -40.70 -21.84
N VAL A 361 38.11 -39.65 -21.15
CA VAL A 361 39.05 -38.56 -21.48
C VAL A 361 39.34 -38.30 -22.99
N LYS A 362 39.20 -37.02 -23.38
CA LYS A 362 40.27 -36.37 -24.16
C LYS A 362 40.31 -34.86 -23.86
N ASN A 363 41.43 -34.47 -23.26
CA ASN A 363 41.99 -33.10 -23.25
C ASN A 363 42.19 -32.62 -24.71
N ASN A 364 41.89 -31.36 -24.93
CA ASN A 364 42.62 -30.58 -25.93
C ASN A 364 42.89 -29.17 -25.40
N THR A 365 44.13 -29.02 -25.05
CA THR A 365 44.87 -27.77 -24.87
C THR A 365 45.06 -27.11 -26.24
N ALA A 366 44.68 -25.88 -26.37
CA ALA A 366 45.20 -25.00 -27.43
C ALA A 366 45.40 -23.56 -26.88
N THR A 367 46.59 -23.28 -26.68
CA THR A 367 47.29 -22.00 -26.51
C THR A 367 47.13 -21.17 -27.80
N ALA A 368 46.82 -19.88 -27.71
CA ALA A 368 47.51 -18.85 -28.53
C ALA A 368 46.92 -17.45 -28.28
N LYS A 369 47.79 -16.59 -27.74
CA LYS A 369 48.30 -15.32 -28.27
C LYS A 369 47.39 -14.11 -28.19
N GLN A 370 47.86 -13.23 -27.29
CA GLN A 370 47.80 -11.74 -27.40
C GLN A 370 48.52 -11.27 -28.68
N PRO A 371 48.12 -10.09 -29.17
CA PRO A 371 49.13 -9.05 -29.33
C PRO A 371 48.75 -7.72 -28.71
N ALA A 372 49.76 -7.12 -28.11
CA ALA A 372 49.86 -5.72 -27.72
C ALA A 372 50.16 -4.84 -28.95
N ALA A 373 49.73 -3.62 -28.88
CA ALA A 373 50.27 -2.36 -29.41
C ALA A 373 49.08 -1.39 -29.65
N ALA A 374 49.13 -0.10 -29.46
CA ALA A 374 50.19 0.87 -29.25
C ALA A 374 49.59 2.18 -28.73
N VAL A 375 50.38 2.85 -27.95
CA VAL A 375 50.37 4.24 -27.54
C VAL A 375 50.15 5.21 -28.71
N LYS A 376 49.31 6.23 -28.52
CA LYS A 376 49.59 7.57 -29.08
C LYS A 376 49.10 8.65 -28.11
N ASN A 377 50.10 9.35 -27.57
CA ASN A 377 50.06 10.68 -26.99
C ASN A 377 49.43 11.68 -27.97
N ASN A 378 48.64 12.61 -27.46
CA ASN A 378 48.63 13.97 -27.95
C ASN A 378 48.40 14.95 -26.80
N THR A 379 49.46 15.63 -26.49
CA THR A 379 49.62 16.85 -25.73
C THR A 379 49.08 18.04 -26.52
N THR A 380 48.47 18.99 -25.86
CA THR A 380 48.47 20.44 -26.08
C THR A 380 47.16 21.02 -25.54
N THR A 381 47.03 22.05 -24.79
CA THR A 381 47.77 23.19 -24.34
C THR A 381 46.93 23.92 -23.28
N ALA A 382 47.64 24.53 -22.38
CA ALA A 382 47.17 25.43 -21.34
C ALA A 382 46.37 26.65 -21.84
N SER A 383 45.45 27.10 -21.01
CA SER A 383 45.24 28.55 -20.78
C SER A 383 44.53 28.81 -19.46
N LYS A 384 45.22 29.38 -18.54
CA LYS A 384 44.79 30.30 -17.50
C LYS A 384 44.95 31.72 -18.10
N PRO A 385 44.19 32.80 -17.75
CA PRO A 385 44.17 33.35 -16.40
C PRO A 385 42.95 34.23 -16.01
N ALA A 386 43.07 34.75 -14.80
CA ALA A 386 42.64 36.03 -14.22
C ALA A 386 41.22 36.07 -13.66
N ALA A 387 41.02 36.19 -12.39
CA ALA A 387 41.36 37.22 -11.38
C ALA A 387 40.23 38.27 -11.23
N THR A 388 39.92 38.51 -9.97
CA THR A 388 39.46 39.75 -9.31
C THR A 388 37.97 40.03 -9.27
N ALA A 389 37.38 39.89 -8.05
CA ALA A 389 36.83 41.02 -7.30
C ALA A 389 36.30 40.56 -5.92
N LYS A 390 36.94 41.05 -4.90
CA LYS A 390 36.42 41.37 -3.55
C LYS A 390 36.01 42.84 -3.56
N PRO A 391 35.47 43.42 -2.49
CA PRO A 391 34.43 43.05 -1.54
C PRO A 391 33.38 44.16 -1.43
N ASN A 392 32.30 43.94 -0.68
CA ASN A 392 31.75 45.08 0.05
C ASN A 392 31.10 44.63 1.38
N THR A 393 31.71 45.12 2.41
CA THR A 393 31.35 45.18 3.80
C THR A 393 30.18 46.16 3.97
N THR A 394 29.09 45.73 4.60
CA THR A 394 28.24 46.66 5.35
C THR A 394 27.76 45.98 6.59
N ALA A 395 28.31 46.40 7.72
CA ALA A 395 27.87 46.12 9.05
C ALA A 395 26.53 46.88 9.32
N GLN A 396 25.57 46.17 9.82
CA GLN A 396 24.51 46.82 10.64
C GLN A 396 24.38 46.06 11.94
N GLN A 397 24.77 46.76 12.99
CA GLN A 397 24.48 46.49 14.37
C GLN A 397 22.97 46.65 14.60
N THR A 398 22.36 45.65 15.25
CA THR A 398 21.12 45.90 16.01
C THR A 398 21.16 45.11 17.30
N LYS A 399 21.28 45.87 18.35
CA LYS A 399 20.79 45.86 19.75
C LYS A 399 20.21 44.54 20.28
N LYS A 400 20.87 44.09 21.33
CA LYS A 400 20.44 43.20 22.41
C LYS A 400 19.30 43.85 23.20
N PRO A 401 18.24 43.15 23.54
CA PRO A 401 17.40 43.56 24.70
C PRO A 401 17.86 42.84 25.97
N GLU A 402 17.84 43.61 27.00
CA GLU A 402 18.21 43.49 28.40
C GLU A 402 17.26 42.53 29.16
N ALA A 403 17.83 41.83 30.13
CA ALA A 403 17.16 40.92 31.04
C ALA A 403 16.31 41.72 32.06
N GLU A 404 15.05 41.33 32.20
CA GLU A 404 14.18 41.82 33.28
C GLU A 404 14.07 40.73 34.37
N LYS A 405 14.42 41.12 35.60
CA LYS A 405 14.37 40.34 36.84
C LYS A 405 12.93 40.28 37.38
N PRO A 406 12.56 39.22 38.12
CA PRO A 406 11.23 39.09 38.70
C PRO A 406 11.07 39.91 39.97
N ASN A 407 9.93 40.52 40.07
CA ASN A 407 9.49 41.28 41.25
C ASN A 407 8.76 40.34 42.22
N THR A 408 9.30 40.27 43.43
CA THR A 408 8.71 39.67 44.62
C THR A 408 7.70 40.64 45.21
N THR A 409 6.49 40.18 45.46
CA THR A 409 5.65 40.79 46.51
C THR A 409 4.87 39.70 47.25
N THR A 410 5.12 39.70 48.54
CA THR A 410 4.62 38.95 49.66
C THR A 410 3.12 39.14 49.94
N ASP A 411 2.62 38.14 50.68
CA ASP A 411 1.55 38.17 51.69
C ASP A 411 0.10 37.98 51.23
N ASN A 412 -0.57 36.92 51.65
CA ASN A 412 -1.27 36.86 52.93
C ASN A 412 -1.96 35.51 53.18
N ALA A 413 -1.93 35.14 54.45
CA ALA A 413 -2.48 33.96 55.07
C ALA A 413 -4.00 33.96 55.22
N ALA A 414 -4.58 32.75 55.28
CA ALA A 414 -5.66 32.30 56.17
C ALA A 414 -6.04 30.86 55.77
N LYS A 415 -5.73 29.84 56.50
CA LYS A 415 -6.34 29.24 57.68
C LYS A 415 -7.83 28.91 57.50
N THR A 416 -8.20 27.66 57.41
CA THR A 416 -9.08 26.94 58.34
C THR A 416 -9.53 25.59 57.74
N THR A 417 -9.23 24.58 58.54
CA THR A 417 -10.04 23.47 59.15
C THR A 417 -10.65 22.42 58.23
N GLU A 418 -10.14 21.19 58.45
CA GLU A 418 -10.80 19.96 58.89
C GLU A 418 -12.24 19.72 58.40
N ASP A 419 -12.46 18.63 57.71
CA ASP A 419 -13.33 17.59 58.29
C ASP A 419 -13.10 16.21 57.61
N SER A 420 -13.03 15.26 58.52
CA SER A 420 -12.95 13.83 58.32
C SER A 420 -14.28 13.24 57.83
N GLY A 421 -14.22 12.23 56.98
CA GLY A 421 -15.41 11.44 56.60
C GLY A 421 -15.05 10.09 56.00
N ILE A 422 -14.74 9.16 56.90
CA ILE A 422 -14.71 7.68 56.66
C ILE A 422 -16.13 7.25 56.34
N TYR A 423 -16.31 6.48 55.23
CA TYR A 423 -17.32 5.43 55.16
C TYR A 423 -16.80 4.26 54.32
N SER A 424 -16.62 3.16 55.05
CA SER A 424 -16.46 1.76 54.63
C SER A 424 -17.84 1.14 54.43
N ILE A 425 -17.83 -0.09 53.85
CA ILE A 425 -18.88 -1.12 53.70
C ILE A 425 -19.48 -1.11 52.29
N GLY A 426 -19.32 -2.10 51.43
CA GLY A 426 -19.47 -3.54 51.61
C GLY A 426 -20.63 -4.00 50.73
N GLY A 427 -20.42 -4.96 49.89
CA GLY A 427 -21.40 -5.62 49.04
C GLY A 427 -20.75 -6.26 47.83
#